data_975900b23b4ad42e253a196c313c5c07
#
_entry.id   975900b23b4ad42e253a196c313c5c07
#
_cell.length_a   1.000
_cell.length_b   1.000
_cell.length_c   1.000
_cell.angle_alpha   90.00
_cell.angle_beta   90.00
_cell.angle_gamma   90.00
#
_symmetry.space_group_name_H-M   'P 1'
#
loop_
_entity.id
_entity.type
_entity.pdbx_description
1 polymer ?
#
loop_
_entity_poly.entity_id
_entity_poly.type
_entity_poly.pdbx_seq_one_letter_code
_entity_poly.pdbx_strand_id
1 'polypeptide(L)'
;MTGQLPRRRLVSGFAIFTLLMVAAFAGLGIWQLQRRVEKHALIAMLNERLAAPPAALPQPSKWNALTRPKDEFRRVSFTATYAPLPDAMVYSAGSAVRADIAGPGTWAFLPARLADGESIVINAGFVQNTMQDRAQQDRAAGRLVTGQPAKLTGYIRFPEAAGTLTPPENLDKRLWFTRDHLSMAHALGWDGGGKGVAPFYIDLEQPVPESGIPKPGPLTVRLKDDHLQYAITWFTLAFAVVIAFGVWWRGQRRA
;
A
#
# COMPACT_ATOMS: atom_id res chain seq x y z
N MET A 1 -6.30 4.36 -64.52
CA MET A 1 -5.11 3.50 -64.34
C MET A 1 -5.02 3.07 -62.88
N THR A 2 -5.67 1.98 -62.52
CA THR A 2 -5.63 1.40 -61.15
C THR A 2 -4.40 0.49 -61.08
N GLY A 3 -3.31 1.02 -60.51
CA GLY A 3 -2.09 0.27 -60.33
C GLY A 3 -2.28 -0.83 -59.28
N GLN A 4 -2.55 -2.06 -59.73
CA GLN A 4 -2.54 -3.23 -58.87
C GLN A 4 -1.09 -3.44 -58.39
N LEU A 5 -0.86 -3.32 -57.08
CA LEU A 5 0.41 -3.68 -56.47
C LEU A 5 0.74 -5.14 -56.78
N PRO A 6 1.97 -5.46 -57.23
CA PRO A 6 2.32 -6.82 -57.58
C PRO A 6 2.12 -7.75 -56.37
N ARG A 7 1.37 -8.85 -56.58
CA ARG A 7 0.94 -9.85 -55.57
C ARG A 7 2.08 -10.22 -54.58
N ARG A 8 3.34 -10.29 -55.04
CA ARG A 8 4.52 -10.54 -54.21
C ARG A 8 4.75 -9.45 -53.15
N ARG A 9 4.55 -8.17 -53.45
CA ARG A 9 4.71 -7.07 -52.49
C ARG A 9 3.65 -7.09 -51.40
N LEU A 10 2.42 -7.42 -51.73
CA LEU A 10 1.33 -7.58 -50.76
C LEU A 10 1.57 -8.75 -49.80
N VAL A 11 2.04 -9.89 -50.32
CA VAL A 11 2.39 -11.08 -49.50
C VAL A 11 3.55 -10.79 -48.56
N SER A 12 4.62 -10.12 -49.08
CA SER A 12 5.78 -9.76 -48.23
C SER A 12 5.39 -8.71 -47.18
N GLY A 13 4.57 -7.71 -47.52
CA GLY A 13 4.08 -6.71 -46.54
C GLY A 13 3.27 -7.33 -45.42
N PHE A 14 2.35 -8.26 -45.77
CA PHE A 14 1.57 -8.96 -44.77
C PHE A 14 2.39 -9.90 -43.88
N ALA A 15 3.39 -10.58 -44.44
CA ALA A 15 4.31 -11.42 -43.68
C ALA A 15 5.14 -10.59 -42.68
N ILE A 16 5.65 -9.43 -43.10
CA ILE A 16 6.39 -8.50 -42.20
C ILE A 16 5.47 -8.00 -41.09
N PHE A 17 4.24 -7.56 -41.44
CA PHE A 17 3.27 -7.13 -40.44
C PHE A 17 2.96 -8.21 -39.40
N THR A 18 2.72 -9.46 -39.86
CA THR A 18 2.49 -10.62 -39.00
C THR A 18 3.68 -10.85 -38.04
N LEU A 19 4.90 -10.82 -38.59
CA LEU A 19 6.11 -11.01 -37.78
C LEU A 19 6.24 -9.92 -36.70
N LEU A 20 5.99 -8.66 -37.03
CA LEU A 20 6.00 -7.57 -36.08
C LEU A 20 4.94 -7.73 -34.97
N MET A 21 3.72 -8.15 -35.34
CA MET A 21 2.67 -8.43 -34.37
C MET A 21 3.02 -9.59 -33.44
N VAL A 22 3.56 -10.70 -33.97
CA VAL A 22 4.02 -11.83 -33.17
C VAL A 22 5.16 -11.39 -32.21
N ALA A 23 6.13 -10.62 -32.72
CA ALA A 23 7.22 -10.10 -31.89
C ALA A 23 6.72 -9.17 -30.78
N ALA A 24 5.76 -8.29 -31.09
CA ALA A 24 5.14 -7.40 -30.11
C ALA A 24 4.40 -8.18 -29.01
N PHE A 25 3.55 -9.13 -29.38
CA PHE A 25 2.79 -9.93 -28.42
C PHE A 25 3.72 -10.84 -27.59
N ALA A 26 4.71 -11.48 -28.20
CA ALA A 26 5.71 -12.26 -27.47
C ALA A 26 6.51 -11.38 -26.50
N GLY A 27 6.93 -10.20 -26.93
CA GLY A 27 7.62 -9.22 -26.06
C GLY A 27 6.78 -8.79 -24.87
N LEU A 28 5.48 -8.50 -25.08
CA LEU A 28 4.54 -8.18 -23.99
C LEU A 28 4.34 -9.37 -23.03
N GLY A 29 4.26 -10.60 -23.55
CA GLY A 29 4.19 -11.81 -22.74
C GLY A 29 5.42 -11.99 -21.86
N ILE A 30 6.62 -11.84 -22.42
CA ILE A 30 7.89 -11.91 -21.67
C ILE A 30 7.95 -10.80 -20.62
N TRP A 31 7.59 -9.57 -20.97
CA TRP A 31 7.55 -8.45 -20.03
C TRP A 31 6.63 -8.73 -18.84
N GLN A 32 5.45 -9.32 -19.07
CA GLN A 32 4.55 -9.71 -17.98
C GLN A 32 5.17 -10.77 -17.06
N LEU A 33 5.90 -11.74 -17.60
CA LEU A 33 6.61 -12.74 -16.78
C LEU A 33 7.71 -12.10 -15.92
N GLN A 34 8.46 -11.14 -16.47
CA GLN A 34 9.46 -10.39 -15.70
C GLN A 34 8.82 -9.61 -14.56
N ARG A 35 7.72 -8.88 -14.83
CA ARG A 35 6.96 -8.16 -13.81
C ARG A 35 6.43 -9.06 -12.70
N ARG A 36 6.00 -10.27 -13.05
CA ARG A 36 5.60 -11.27 -12.07
C ARG A 36 6.73 -11.67 -11.13
N VAL A 37 7.92 -11.94 -11.66
CA VAL A 37 9.10 -12.28 -10.84
C VAL A 37 9.45 -11.15 -9.88
N GLU A 38 9.52 -9.92 -10.36
CA GLU A 38 9.79 -8.73 -9.52
C GLU A 38 8.75 -8.58 -8.40
N LYS A 39 7.47 -8.76 -8.73
CA LYS A 39 6.37 -8.66 -7.76
C LYS A 39 6.44 -9.75 -6.70
N HIS A 40 6.72 -10.99 -7.09
CA HIS A 40 6.87 -12.10 -6.15
C HIS A 40 8.06 -11.89 -5.20
N ALA A 41 9.18 -11.37 -5.69
CA ALA A 41 10.33 -11.02 -4.87
C ALA A 41 9.97 -9.93 -3.83
N LEU A 42 9.21 -8.90 -4.24
CA LEU A 42 8.71 -7.87 -3.33
C LEU A 42 7.77 -8.46 -2.26
N ILE A 43 6.82 -9.31 -2.64
CA ILE A 43 5.89 -9.96 -1.72
C ILE A 43 6.66 -10.82 -0.71
N ALA A 44 7.65 -11.60 -1.16
CA ALA A 44 8.46 -12.44 -0.28
C ALA A 44 9.23 -11.60 0.75
N MET A 45 9.88 -10.53 0.31
CA MET A 45 10.60 -9.60 1.19
C MET A 45 9.66 -8.93 2.22
N LEU A 46 8.47 -8.52 1.81
CA LEU A 46 7.50 -7.91 2.73
C LEU A 46 6.98 -8.93 3.74
N ASN A 47 6.66 -10.15 3.31
CA ASN A 47 6.22 -11.21 4.21
C ASN A 47 7.30 -11.59 5.23
N GLU A 48 8.56 -11.65 4.82
CA GLU A 48 9.69 -11.88 5.72
C GLU A 48 9.77 -10.78 6.81
N ARG A 49 9.66 -9.50 6.42
CA ARG A 49 9.66 -8.37 7.37
C ARG A 49 8.48 -8.43 8.36
N LEU A 50 7.30 -8.76 7.87
CA LEU A 50 6.09 -8.85 8.69
C LEU A 50 6.13 -10.02 9.66
N ALA A 51 6.76 -11.14 9.28
CA ALA A 51 6.89 -12.34 10.11
C ALA A 51 8.08 -12.26 11.10
N ALA A 52 9.00 -11.33 10.89
CA ALA A 52 10.18 -11.19 11.76
C ALA A 52 9.77 -10.92 13.22
N PRO A 53 10.52 -11.45 14.20
CA PRO A 53 10.29 -11.10 15.60
C PRO A 53 10.47 -9.58 15.79
N PRO A 54 9.71 -8.95 16.71
CA PRO A 54 9.79 -7.51 16.91
C PRO A 54 11.17 -7.12 17.45
N ALA A 55 11.85 -6.22 16.74
CA ALA A 55 13.09 -5.62 17.19
C ALA A 55 12.81 -4.44 18.15
N ALA A 56 13.82 -3.98 18.87
CA ALA A 56 13.69 -2.72 19.61
C ALA A 56 13.49 -1.54 18.64
N LEU A 57 12.68 -0.56 19.06
CA LEU A 57 12.54 0.69 18.31
C LEU A 57 13.91 1.37 18.19
N PRO A 58 14.34 1.83 17.00
CA PRO A 58 15.59 2.57 16.84
C PRO A 58 15.62 3.81 17.74
N GLN A 59 16.80 4.12 18.27
CA GLN A 59 16.99 5.34 19.07
C GLN A 59 16.70 6.60 18.24
N PRO A 60 16.20 7.69 18.84
CA PRO A 60 15.86 8.94 18.15
C PRO A 60 16.99 9.50 17.28
N SER A 61 18.24 9.38 17.73
CA SER A 61 19.41 9.80 16.95
C SER A 61 19.58 9.09 15.60
N LYS A 62 18.92 7.94 15.41
CA LYS A 62 18.94 7.15 14.15
C LYS A 62 17.71 7.33 13.28
N TRP A 63 16.68 8.06 13.73
CA TRP A 63 15.41 8.16 13.00
C TRP A 63 15.55 8.79 11.62
N ASN A 64 16.39 9.81 11.49
CA ASN A 64 16.64 10.47 10.21
C ASN A 64 17.37 9.59 9.17
N ALA A 65 17.96 8.47 9.61
CA ALA A 65 18.59 7.50 8.73
C ALA A 65 17.64 6.39 8.26
N LEU A 66 16.44 6.31 8.85
CA LEU A 66 15.41 5.35 8.44
C LEU A 66 14.80 5.76 7.10
N THR A 67 14.59 4.79 6.23
CA THR A 67 14.05 5.03 4.89
C THR A 67 12.94 4.04 4.55
N ARG A 68 11.94 4.50 3.79
CA ARG A 68 10.83 3.65 3.34
C ARG A 68 11.30 2.33 2.70
N PRO A 69 12.25 2.30 1.73
CA PRO A 69 12.67 1.04 1.11
C PRO A 69 13.26 0.02 2.08
N LYS A 70 13.96 0.48 3.13
CA LYS A 70 14.65 -0.39 4.08
C LYS A 70 13.82 -0.73 5.31
N ASP A 71 13.05 0.24 5.83
CA ASP A 71 12.47 0.16 7.17
C ASP A 71 10.94 0.08 7.17
N GLU A 72 10.25 0.33 6.04
CA GLU A 72 8.79 0.14 5.94
C GLU A 72 8.40 -1.30 6.31
N PHE A 73 7.37 -1.45 7.13
CA PHE A 73 6.89 -2.72 7.67
C PHE A 73 7.85 -3.45 8.63
N ARG A 74 8.93 -2.80 9.07
CA ARG A 74 9.79 -3.36 10.11
C ARG A 74 9.01 -3.45 11.42
N ARG A 75 8.93 -4.65 11.99
CA ARG A 75 8.23 -4.92 13.24
C ARG A 75 9.07 -4.49 14.43
N VAL A 76 8.50 -3.69 15.32
CA VAL A 76 9.21 -3.13 16.49
C VAL A 76 8.37 -3.27 17.76
N SER A 77 9.07 -3.32 18.91
CA SER A 77 8.45 -3.28 20.24
C SER A 77 9.15 -2.23 21.10
N PHE A 78 8.36 -1.45 21.83
CA PHE A 78 8.83 -0.34 22.66
C PHE A 78 7.78 -0.01 23.73
N THR A 79 8.15 0.86 24.68
CA THR A 79 7.23 1.37 25.69
C THR A 79 6.95 2.84 25.42
N ALA A 80 5.67 3.21 25.45
CA ALA A 80 5.25 4.61 25.29
C ALA A 80 3.99 4.89 26.12
N THR A 81 3.74 6.17 26.38
CA THR A 81 2.53 6.66 27.04
C THR A 81 1.74 7.51 26.06
N TYR A 82 0.48 7.18 25.82
CA TYR A 82 -0.39 8.01 24.98
C TYR A 82 -0.57 9.41 25.58
N ALA A 83 -0.35 10.44 24.79
CA ALA A 83 -0.49 11.82 25.23
C ALA A 83 -1.96 12.23 25.30
N PRO A 84 -2.38 13.04 26.29
CA PRO A 84 -3.75 13.55 26.43
C PRO A 84 -4.02 14.70 25.46
N LEU A 85 -3.86 14.44 24.17
CA LEU A 85 -4.05 15.37 23.06
C LEU A 85 -5.14 14.81 22.12
N PRO A 86 -5.77 15.67 21.30
CA PRO A 86 -6.79 15.24 20.35
C PRO A 86 -6.25 14.16 19.40
N ASP A 87 -7.05 13.14 19.11
CA ASP A 87 -6.78 12.14 18.09
C ASP A 87 -7.06 12.67 16.67
N ALA A 88 -6.55 11.99 15.66
CA ALA A 88 -6.91 12.18 14.26
C ALA A 88 -7.50 10.89 13.69
N MET A 89 -8.45 11.03 12.78
CA MET A 89 -9.04 9.91 12.05
C MET A 89 -8.68 9.99 10.58
N VAL A 90 -8.28 8.85 10.01
CA VAL A 90 -8.02 8.74 8.57
C VAL A 90 -9.08 7.87 7.94
N TYR A 91 -9.86 8.42 7.03
CA TYR A 91 -10.88 7.65 6.29
C TYR A 91 -10.24 6.54 5.45
N SER A 92 -10.90 5.39 5.43
CA SER A 92 -10.53 4.25 4.61
C SER A 92 -11.76 3.51 4.12
N ALA A 93 -11.80 3.19 2.82
CA ALA A 93 -12.85 2.35 2.24
C ALA A 93 -12.63 0.84 2.52
N GLY A 94 -11.48 0.49 3.10
CA GLY A 94 -11.03 -0.86 3.40
C GLY A 94 -9.51 -0.90 3.56
N SER A 95 -8.91 -2.07 3.67
CA SER A 95 -7.47 -2.19 3.82
C SER A 95 -6.86 -3.25 2.91
N ALA A 96 -5.83 -2.85 2.15
CA ALA A 96 -5.04 -3.78 1.34
C ALA A 96 -4.04 -4.61 2.19
N VAL A 97 -3.73 -4.14 3.40
CA VAL A 97 -2.73 -4.76 4.29
C VAL A 97 -3.34 -5.35 5.58
N ARG A 98 -4.68 -5.36 5.69
CA ARG A 98 -5.43 -5.93 6.82
C ARG A 98 -6.61 -6.72 6.28
N ALA A 99 -6.43 -8.02 6.14
CA ALA A 99 -7.44 -8.92 5.59
C ALA A 99 -8.70 -9.05 6.45
N ASP A 100 -8.60 -8.71 7.73
CA ASP A 100 -9.67 -8.74 8.73
C ASP A 100 -10.46 -7.43 8.80
N ILE A 101 -10.12 -6.44 7.97
CA ILE A 101 -10.83 -5.16 7.85
C ILE A 101 -11.63 -5.14 6.55
N ALA A 102 -12.94 -5.14 6.67
CA ALA A 102 -13.86 -5.05 5.56
C ALA A 102 -14.74 -3.80 5.67
N GLY A 103 -15.00 -3.17 4.52
CA GLY A 103 -15.85 -2.00 4.44
C GLY A 103 -15.21 -0.69 4.90
N PRO A 104 -15.98 0.41 4.83
CA PRO A 104 -15.51 1.74 5.17
C PRO A 104 -15.37 1.95 6.67
N GLY A 105 -14.47 2.84 7.05
CA GLY A 105 -14.23 3.23 8.43
C GLY A 105 -13.09 4.23 8.52
N THR A 106 -12.51 4.33 9.70
CA THR A 106 -11.39 5.25 9.96
C THR A 106 -10.28 4.55 10.73
N TRP A 107 -9.05 5.00 10.51
CA TRP A 107 -7.89 4.64 11.30
C TRP A 107 -7.67 5.71 12.36
N ALA A 108 -7.54 5.30 13.63
CA ALA A 108 -7.34 6.22 14.75
C ALA A 108 -5.86 6.48 14.99
N PHE A 109 -5.42 7.71 14.81
CA PHE A 109 -4.05 8.16 15.05
C PHE A 109 -3.99 8.94 16.36
N LEU A 110 -3.07 8.55 17.23
CA LEU A 110 -2.86 9.18 18.53
C LEU A 110 -1.38 9.49 18.73
N PRO A 111 -1.04 10.65 19.34
CA PRO A 111 0.33 10.92 19.76
C PRO A 111 0.67 10.14 21.04
N ALA A 112 1.92 9.72 21.13
CA ALA A 112 2.48 9.08 22.33
C ALA A 112 3.87 9.61 22.61
N ARG A 113 4.31 9.49 23.86
CA ARG A 113 5.64 9.89 24.32
C ARG A 113 6.45 8.67 24.73
N LEU A 114 7.68 8.62 24.29
CA LEU A 114 8.67 7.65 24.75
C LEU A 114 9.25 8.06 26.12
N ALA A 115 9.95 7.15 26.79
CA ALA A 115 10.56 7.41 28.09
C ALA A 115 11.60 8.54 28.07
N ASP A 116 12.26 8.77 26.93
CA ASP A 116 13.22 9.85 26.71
C ASP A 116 12.55 11.21 26.39
N GLY A 117 11.21 11.25 26.34
CA GLY A 117 10.43 12.44 26.07
C GLY A 117 10.16 12.71 24.59
N GLU A 118 10.70 11.91 23.68
CA GLU A 118 10.45 12.04 22.24
C GLU A 118 9.00 11.66 21.91
N SER A 119 8.45 12.34 20.89
CA SER A 119 7.07 12.14 20.44
C SER A 119 7.02 11.20 19.22
N ILE A 120 6.09 10.27 19.28
CA ILE A 120 5.81 9.32 18.19
C ILE A 120 4.30 9.24 17.95
N VAL A 121 3.90 8.98 16.73
CA VAL A 121 2.47 8.83 16.37
C VAL A 121 2.14 7.36 16.19
N ILE A 122 1.03 6.94 16.79
CA ILE A 122 0.54 5.56 16.76
C ILE A 122 -0.78 5.53 15.99
N ASN A 123 -0.85 4.76 14.91
CA ASN A 123 -2.12 4.31 14.35
C ASN A 123 -2.62 3.16 15.24
N ALA A 124 -3.52 3.49 16.16
CA ALA A 124 -4.01 2.57 17.18
C ALA A 124 -4.97 1.49 16.62
N GLY A 125 -5.38 1.61 15.35
CA GLY A 125 -6.20 0.62 14.69
C GLY A 125 -7.44 1.18 14.01
N PHE A 126 -8.26 0.26 13.50
CA PHE A 126 -9.44 0.56 12.71
C PHE A 126 -10.70 0.75 13.58
N VAL A 127 -11.49 1.76 13.22
CA VAL A 127 -12.81 2.05 13.78
C VAL A 127 -13.83 1.93 12.65
N GLN A 128 -14.77 1.02 12.76
CA GLN A 128 -15.76 0.76 11.72
C GLN A 128 -16.71 1.96 11.53
N ASN A 129 -17.25 2.11 10.32
CA ASN A 129 -18.17 3.19 9.97
C ASN A 129 -19.52 3.14 10.71
N THR A 130 -19.83 2.04 11.41
CA THR A 130 -20.96 1.96 12.32
C THR A 130 -20.86 2.95 13.48
N MET A 131 -19.65 3.43 13.79
CA MET A 131 -19.39 4.55 14.70
C MET A 131 -19.30 5.86 13.90
N GLN A 132 -20.42 6.30 13.32
CA GLN A 132 -20.46 7.52 12.49
C GLN A 132 -20.38 8.81 13.33
N ASP A 133 -20.74 8.74 14.59
CA ASP A 133 -20.63 9.88 15.51
C ASP A 133 -19.18 10.06 15.98
N ARG A 134 -18.62 11.26 15.72
CA ARG A 134 -17.27 11.62 16.14
C ARG A 134 -17.06 11.46 17.65
N ALA A 135 -18.08 11.76 18.46
CA ALA A 135 -17.99 11.58 19.91
C ALA A 135 -17.85 10.11 20.32
N GLN A 136 -18.37 9.16 19.55
CA GLN A 136 -18.14 7.73 19.79
C GLN A 136 -16.72 7.32 19.44
N GLN A 137 -16.18 7.85 18.33
CA GLN A 137 -14.81 7.62 17.92
C GLN A 137 -13.83 8.20 18.97
N ASP A 138 -14.08 9.40 19.45
CA ASP A 138 -13.30 10.05 20.51
C ASP A 138 -13.28 9.21 21.80
N ARG A 139 -14.43 8.68 22.21
CA ARG A 139 -14.50 7.79 23.38
C ARG A 139 -13.70 6.51 23.17
N ALA A 140 -13.72 5.94 21.98
CA ALA A 140 -12.98 4.72 21.69
C ALA A 140 -11.46 4.98 21.73
N ALA A 141 -11.00 6.06 21.12
CA ALA A 141 -9.59 6.47 21.12
C ALA A 141 -9.15 6.92 22.53
N GLY A 142 -9.97 7.71 23.22
CA GLY A 142 -9.68 8.24 24.56
C GLY A 142 -9.48 7.17 25.63
N ARG A 143 -10.05 5.98 25.49
CA ARG A 143 -9.82 4.85 26.41
C ARG A 143 -8.36 4.36 26.42
N LEU A 144 -7.60 4.65 25.34
CA LEU A 144 -6.18 4.32 25.29
C LEU A 144 -5.30 5.30 26.07
N VAL A 145 -5.81 6.51 26.35
CA VAL A 145 -5.10 7.57 27.06
C VAL A 145 -5.25 7.36 28.58
N THR A 146 -4.54 6.38 29.11
CA THR A 146 -4.59 6.02 30.55
C THR A 146 -3.60 6.81 31.40
N GLY A 147 -2.67 7.54 30.78
CA GLY A 147 -1.54 8.18 31.46
C GLY A 147 -0.46 7.21 31.95
N GLN A 148 -0.62 5.91 31.69
CA GLN A 148 0.35 4.89 32.07
C GLN A 148 1.18 4.42 30.88
N PRO A 149 2.47 4.08 31.09
CA PRO A 149 3.29 3.46 30.07
C PRO A 149 2.72 2.10 29.63
N ALA A 150 2.64 1.88 28.33
CA ALA A 150 2.21 0.61 27.74
C ALA A 150 3.30 0.05 26.84
N LYS A 151 3.49 -1.27 26.88
CA LYS A 151 4.35 -1.98 25.94
C LYS A 151 3.59 -2.15 24.63
N LEU A 152 4.09 -1.53 23.56
CA LEU A 152 3.49 -1.52 22.23
C LEU A 152 4.33 -2.37 21.27
N THR A 153 3.66 -3.09 20.39
CA THR A 153 4.28 -3.80 19.26
C THR A 153 3.54 -3.39 18.00
N GLY A 154 4.28 -3.08 16.95
CA GLY A 154 3.70 -2.66 15.68
C GLY A 154 4.73 -2.52 14.58
N TYR A 155 4.34 -1.89 13.49
CA TYR A 155 5.14 -1.79 12.27
C TYR A 155 5.48 -0.34 11.97
N ILE A 156 6.75 -0.07 11.64
CA ILE A 156 7.19 1.24 11.17
C ILE A 156 6.52 1.52 9.82
N ARG A 157 5.90 2.71 9.71
CA ARG A 157 5.26 3.20 8.50
C ARG A 157 5.65 4.65 8.24
N PHE A 158 5.81 4.99 6.98
CA PHE A 158 6.15 6.36 6.57
C PHE A 158 4.91 7.11 6.05
N PRO A 159 4.90 8.47 6.17
CA PRO A 159 3.75 9.27 5.75
C PRO A 159 3.41 9.06 4.27
N GLU A 160 2.13 8.92 3.98
CA GLU A 160 1.64 8.80 2.60
C GLU A 160 1.49 10.21 1.98
N ALA A 161 1.88 10.36 0.73
CA ALA A 161 1.61 11.58 -0.02
C ALA A 161 0.16 11.61 -0.51
N ALA A 162 -0.46 12.79 -0.49
CA ALA A 162 -1.77 12.99 -1.09
C ALA A 162 -1.71 12.76 -2.60
N GLY A 163 -2.68 12.01 -3.14
CA GLY A 163 -2.87 11.86 -4.57
C GLY A 163 -3.60 13.06 -5.19
N THR A 164 -3.60 13.17 -6.52
CA THR A 164 -4.24 14.27 -7.26
C THR A 164 -5.76 14.43 -6.96
N LEU A 165 -6.43 13.35 -6.61
CA LEU A 165 -7.88 13.34 -6.32
C LEU A 165 -8.18 13.18 -4.82
N THR A 166 -7.17 13.31 -3.97
CA THR A 166 -7.37 13.20 -2.52
C THR A 166 -8.12 14.44 -2.02
N PRO A 167 -9.26 14.29 -1.32
CA PRO A 167 -9.94 15.41 -0.71
C PRO A 167 -9.05 16.10 0.34
N PRO A 168 -9.21 17.41 0.57
CA PRO A 168 -8.55 18.07 1.67
C PRO A 168 -9.04 17.52 3.02
N GLU A 169 -8.21 17.66 4.05
CA GLU A 169 -8.57 17.31 5.41
C GLU A 169 -9.72 18.19 5.93
N ASN A 170 -10.51 17.62 6.83
CA ASN A 170 -11.53 18.33 7.58
C ASN A 170 -11.06 18.51 9.03
N LEU A 171 -10.52 19.68 9.35
CA LEU A 171 -9.94 19.97 10.67
C LEU A 171 -10.99 20.00 11.78
N ASP A 172 -12.20 20.48 11.51
CA ASP A 172 -13.29 20.51 12.49
C ASP A 172 -13.67 19.10 12.96
N LYS A 173 -13.63 18.15 12.04
CA LYS A 173 -13.90 16.73 12.33
C LYS A 173 -12.62 15.95 12.66
N ARG A 174 -11.46 16.56 12.60
CA ARG A 174 -10.16 15.90 12.73
C ARG A 174 -10.07 14.67 11.81
N LEU A 175 -10.49 14.84 10.54
CA LEU A 175 -10.60 13.78 9.55
C LEU A 175 -9.65 14.04 8.38
N TRP A 176 -8.79 13.09 8.10
CA TRP A 176 -7.85 13.05 6.98
C TRP A 176 -8.23 11.96 5.98
N PHE A 177 -7.70 12.08 4.77
CA PHE A 177 -7.88 11.10 3.68
C PHE A 177 -6.56 10.47 3.24
N THR A 178 -5.46 10.84 3.89
CA THR A 178 -4.11 10.25 3.76
C THR A 178 -3.52 9.98 5.13
N ARG A 179 -2.65 8.99 5.23
CA ARG A 179 -1.94 8.68 6.47
C ARG A 179 -0.67 9.54 6.59
N ASP A 180 -0.88 10.84 6.58
CA ASP A 180 0.18 11.83 6.80
C ASP A 180 0.15 12.29 8.26
N HIS A 181 0.84 11.54 9.10
CA HIS A 181 0.94 11.83 10.54
C HIS A 181 1.68 13.13 10.83
N LEU A 182 2.53 13.62 9.92
CA LEU A 182 3.24 14.89 10.08
C LEU A 182 2.27 16.08 9.91
N SER A 183 1.38 16.02 8.92
CA SER A 183 0.29 16.99 8.76
C SER A 183 -0.64 16.99 9.98
N MET A 184 -1.01 15.80 10.49
CA MET A 184 -1.82 15.67 11.70
C MET A 184 -1.12 16.28 12.91
N ALA A 185 0.16 16.00 13.11
CA ALA A 185 0.95 16.51 14.23
C ALA A 185 1.02 18.02 14.21
N HIS A 186 1.23 18.62 13.05
CA HIS A 186 1.25 20.07 12.89
C HIS A 186 -0.13 20.70 13.19
N ALA A 187 -1.19 20.13 12.60
CA ALA A 187 -2.55 20.67 12.75
C ALA A 187 -3.11 20.54 14.18
N LEU A 188 -2.71 19.50 14.93
CA LEU A 188 -3.25 19.18 16.26
C LEU A 188 -2.27 19.48 17.41
N GLY A 189 -1.11 20.07 17.11
CA GLY A 189 -0.13 20.46 18.12
C GLY A 189 0.55 19.29 18.82
N TRP A 190 0.73 18.14 18.13
CA TRP A 190 1.41 16.97 18.70
C TRP A 190 2.93 17.11 18.78
N ASP A 191 3.48 18.08 18.08
CA ASP A 191 4.91 18.35 17.97
C ASP A 191 5.56 18.91 19.25
N GLY A 192 4.77 19.08 20.31
CA GLY A 192 5.27 19.44 21.64
C GLY A 192 5.98 20.78 21.71
N GLY A 193 5.58 21.74 20.84
CA GLY A 193 6.17 23.09 20.82
C GLY A 193 7.48 23.15 20.02
N GLY A 194 7.59 22.43 18.93
CA GLY A 194 8.66 22.58 17.95
C GLY A 194 9.78 21.53 17.98
N LYS A 195 9.69 20.52 18.86
CA LYS A 195 10.63 19.36 18.82
C LYS A 195 10.32 18.39 17.68
N GLY A 196 9.10 18.47 17.13
CA GLY A 196 8.62 17.56 16.11
C GLY A 196 8.16 16.20 16.64
N VAL A 197 7.68 15.36 15.73
CA VAL A 197 7.37 13.94 15.97
C VAL A 197 8.32 13.09 15.16
N ALA A 198 8.41 11.79 15.47
CA ALA A 198 9.18 10.83 14.66
C ALA A 198 8.82 10.96 13.17
N PRO A 199 9.78 10.85 12.22
CA PRO A 199 9.52 10.96 10.78
C PRO A 199 8.74 9.75 10.21
N PHE A 200 8.30 8.86 11.07
CA PHE A 200 7.48 7.68 10.79
C PHE A 200 6.42 7.53 11.88
N TYR A 201 5.39 6.77 11.60
CA TYR A 201 4.40 6.36 12.60
C TYR A 201 4.42 4.85 12.80
N ILE A 202 3.73 4.37 13.82
CA ILE A 202 3.60 2.94 14.08
C ILE A 202 2.18 2.49 13.79
N ASP A 203 2.01 1.52 12.88
CA ASP A 203 0.78 0.73 12.77
C ASP A 203 0.77 -0.28 13.91
N LEU A 204 -0.11 -0.09 14.91
CA LEU A 204 -0.16 -0.92 16.11
C LEU A 204 -0.64 -2.33 15.77
N GLU A 205 0.09 -3.33 16.28
CA GLU A 205 -0.31 -4.72 16.27
C GLU A 205 -0.88 -5.15 17.63
N GLN A 206 -0.23 -4.75 18.70
CA GLN A 206 -0.58 -5.07 20.08
C GLN A 206 -0.20 -3.94 21.04
N PRO A 207 -0.92 -3.79 22.18
CA PRO A 207 -2.03 -4.61 22.65
C PRO A 207 -3.35 -4.31 21.91
N VAL A 208 -4.25 -5.28 21.89
CA VAL A 208 -5.64 -5.07 21.50
C VAL A 208 -6.38 -4.50 22.70
N PRO A 209 -7.09 -3.36 22.57
CA PRO A 209 -7.91 -2.82 23.67
C PRO A 209 -8.99 -3.82 24.11
N GLU A 210 -9.36 -3.82 25.40
CA GLU A 210 -10.44 -4.68 25.92
C GLU A 210 -11.77 -4.52 25.16
N SER A 211 -12.07 -3.31 24.70
CA SER A 211 -13.23 -3.03 23.86
C SER A 211 -13.10 -3.57 22.42
N GLY A 212 -11.92 -4.01 22.00
CA GLY A 212 -11.61 -4.37 20.62
C GLY A 212 -11.55 -3.18 19.65
N ILE A 213 -11.74 -1.94 20.12
CA ILE A 213 -11.84 -0.73 19.29
C ILE A 213 -11.05 0.41 19.94
N PRO A 214 -10.17 1.09 19.18
CA PRO A 214 -9.74 0.82 17.79
C PRO A 214 -9.20 -0.60 17.63
N LYS A 215 -9.37 -1.22 16.46
CA LYS A 215 -8.93 -2.60 16.19
C LYS A 215 -7.51 -2.61 15.61
N PRO A 216 -6.44 -2.78 16.41
CA PRO A 216 -5.09 -3.03 15.92
C PRO A 216 -4.98 -4.45 15.39
N GLY A 217 -3.83 -4.83 14.85
CA GLY A 217 -3.57 -6.23 14.51
C GLY A 217 -2.50 -6.40 13.44
N PRO A 218 -2.14 -7.65 13.13
CA PRO A 218 -1.06 -7.96 12.22
C PRO A 218 -1.35 -7.48 10.81
N LEU A 219 -0.32 -6.94 10.16
CA LEU A 219 -0.39 -6.60 8.75
C LEU A 219 -0.16 -7.86 7.90
N THR A 220 -0.88 -7.94 6.79
CA THR A 220 -0.73 -8.99 5.77
C THR A 220 -0.68 -8.36 4.40
N VAL A 221 0.35 -8.66 3.63
CA VAL A 221 0.46 -8.14 2.27
C VAL A 221 -0.29 -9.06 1.31
N ARG A 222 -1.38 -8.55 0.73
CA ARG A 222 -2.13 -9.21 -0.34
C ARG A 222 -2.06 -8.37 -1.60
N LEU A 223 -0.96 -8.47 -2.32
CA LEU A 223 -0.83 -7.83 -3.62
C LEU A 223 -1.42 -8.74 -4.69
N LYS A 224 -2.48 -8.25 -5.36
CA LYS A 224 -3.09 -8.95 -6.49
C LYS A 224 -2.06 -9.13 -7.60
N ASP A 225 -1.90 -10.35 -8.13
CA ASP A 225 -0.96 -10.68 -9.20
C ASP A 225 -1.70 -11.32 -10.38
N ASP A 226 -1.99 -10.52 -11.38
CA ASP A 226 -2.64 -10.97 -12.62
C ASP A 226 -1.63 -11.13 -13.77
N HIS A 227 -0.32 -10.93 -13.53
CA HIS A 227 0.69 -10.92 -14.58
C HIS A 227 0.75 -12.22 -15.37
N LEU A 228 0.55 -13.38 -14.71
CA LEU A 228 0.51 -14.67 -15.40
C LEU A 228 -0.67 -14.76 -16.38
N GLN A 229 -1.84 -14.31 -15.98
CA GLN A 229 -3.02 -14.30 -16.84
C GLN A 229 -2.80 -13.43 -18.08
N TYR A 230 -2.23 -12.24 -17.90
CA TYR A 230 -1.87 -11.36 -19.02
C TYR A 230 -0.78 -11.97 -19.91
N ALA A 231 0.24 -12.63 -19.35
CA ALA A 231 1.27 -13.29 -20.12
C ALA A 231 0.66 -14.39 -21.02
N ILE A 232 -0.23 -15.22 -20.45
CA ILE A 232 -0.95 -16.26 -21.22
C ILE A 232 -1.77 -15.63 -22.34
N THR A 233 -2.49 -14.55 -22.06
CA THR A 233 -3.28 -13.83 -23.07
C THR A 233 -2.40 -13.36 -24.24
N TRP A 234 -1.26 -12.72 -23.96
CA TRP A 234 -0.35 -12.23 -24.98
C TRP A 234 0.25 -13.36 -25.83
N PHE A 235 0.69 -14.45 -25.21
CA PHE A 235 1.21 -15.61 -25.97
C PHE A 235 0.11 -16.29 -26.79
N THR A 236 -1.11 -16.36 -26.28
CA THR A 236 -2.26 -16.90 -27.03
C THR A 236 -2.55 -16.04 -28.27
N LEU A 237 -2.51 -14.71 -28.14
CA LEU A 237 -2.66 -13.80 -29.28
C LEU A 237 -1.54 -13.96 -30.31
N ALA A 238 -0.29 -14.06 -29.86
CA ALA A 238 0.85 -14.35 -30.74
C ALA A 238 0.62 -15.64 -31.54
N PHE A 239 0.22 -16.70 -30.87
CA PHE A 239 -0.07 -18.01 -31.47
C PHE A 239 -1.23 -17.93 -32.46
N ALA A 240 -2.33 -17.25 -32.12
CA ALA A 240 -3.48 -17.06 -32.99
C ALA A 240 -3.09 -16.33 -34.29
N VAL A 241 -2.23 -15.31 -34.21
CA VAL A 241 -1.72 -14.58 -35.37
C VAL A 241 -0.90 -15.49 -36.29
N VAL A 242 -0.06 -16.37 -35.71
CA VAL A 242 0.69 -17.37 -36.49
C VAL A 242 -0.24 -18.33 -37.22
N ILE A 243 -1.26 -18.84 -36.54
CA ILE A 243 -2.27 -19.73 -37.15
C ILE A 243 -3.00 -19.02 -38.29
N ALA A 244 -3.52 -17.82 -38.02
CA ALA A 244 -4.24 -17.02 -39.02
C ALA A 244 -3.38 -16.77 -40.27
N PHE A 245 -2.10 -16.43 -40.07
CA PHE A 245 -1.16 -16.29 -41.19
C PHE A 245 -0.96 -17.62 -41.94
N GLY A 246 -0.79 -18.73 -41.25
CA GLY A 246 -0.62 -20.06 -41.85
C GLY A 246 -1.83 -20.49 -42.71
N VAL A 247 -3.04 -20.23 -42.23
CA VAL A 247 -4.30 -20.51 -42.98
C VAL A 247 -4.37 -19.62 -44.23
N TRP A 248 -4.12 -18.31 -44.06
CA TRP A 248 -4.11 -17.38 -45.17
C TRP A 248 -3.06 -17.73 -46.22
N TRP A 249 -1.83 -18.08 -45.80
CA TRP A 249 -0.73 -18.48 -46.68
C TRP A 249 -1.07 -19.73 -47.50
N ARG A 250 -1.68 -20.75 -46.88
CA ARG A 250 -2.16 -21.95 -47.60
C ARG A 250 -3.19 -21.61 -48.63
N GLY A 251 -4.13 -20.69 -48.33
CA GLY A 251 -5.11 -20.21 -49.28
C GLY A 251 -4.48 -19.56 -50.51
N GLN A 252 -3.45 -18.74 -50.32
CA GLN A 252 -2.70 -18.05 -51.41
C GLN A 252 -1.91 -18.99 -52.33
N ARG A 253 -1.52 -20.20 -51.84
CA ARG A 253 -0.83 -21.21 -52.66
C ARG A 253 -1.77 -22.04 -53.52
N ARG A 254 -3.06 -22.09 -53.17
CA ARG A 254 -4.09 -22.84 -53.87
C ARG A 254 -4.84 -22.02 -54.93
N ALA A 255 -4.74 -20.72 -54.88
CA ALA A 255 -5.25 -19.75 -55.83
C ALA A 255 -4.12 -19.26 -56.78
#